data_e51c2fee88110ace8b677c27ec1dc9d6
#
_entry.id   e51c2fee88110ace8b677c27ec1dc9d6
#
_cell.length_a   1.000
_cell.length_b   1.000
_cell.length_c   1.000
_cell.angle_alpha   90.00
_cell.angle_beta   90.00
_cell.angle_gamma   90.00
#
_symmetry.space_group_name_H-M   'P 1'
#
loop_
_entity.id
_entity.type
_entity.pdbx_description
1 polymer ?
#
loop_
_entity_poly.entity_id
_entity_poly.type
_entity_poly.pdbx_seq_one_letter_code
_entity_poly.pdbx_strand_id
1 'polypeptide(L)'
;METYQEAKKKTPTEILYIEVIKKAFTDAFAIGTVSDYSQSVVQSQAKSWLNIHNKDFKLICEQAGTEPEYIIKLYEKLQYNYNSGKITKEQLKFGISRLDKKI
;
A
#
# COMPACT_ATOMS: atom_id res chain seq x y z
N MET A 1 9.89 -32.07 -1.16
CA MET A 1 9.86 -31.48 -1.16
C MET A 1 9.53 -30.73 -0.94
N GLU A 2 9.41 -30.22 -1.02
CA GLU A 2 9.07 -29.47 -0.94
C GLU A 2 8.85 -28.63 -0.68
N THR A 3 8.91 -28.46 -0.60
CA THR A 3 8.72 -27.59 -0.42
C THR A 3 8.49 -26.71 -0.54
N TYR A 4 8.40 -26.56 -0.73
CA TYR A 4 8.26 -25.56 -0.90
C TYR A 4 7.66 -24.94 -0.46
N GLN A 5 7.68 -24.72 -0.37
CA GLN A 5 7.05 -24.03 -0.13
C GLN A 5 6.50 -23.32 -0.42
N GLU A 6 6.31 -23.54 -0.37
CA GLU A 6 5.64 -22.87 -0.96
C GLU A 6 5.02 -21.87 -0.51
N ALA A 7 4.76 -21.23 -1.38
CA ALA A 7 4.26 -20.01 -0.96
C ALA A 7 2.91 -20.24 -0.35
N LYS A 8 2.76 -19.80 0.85
CA LYS A 8 1.55 -19.84 1.54
C LYS A 8 0.54 -19.00 0.80
N LYS A 9 -0.57 -19.60 0.42
CA LYS A 9 -1.63 -18.84 -0.22
C LYS A 9 -2.27 -17.91 0.77
N LYS A 10 -2.54 -16.69 0.34
CA LYS A 10 -3.22 -15.72 1.17
C LYS A 10 -4.71 -16.06 1.24
N THR A 11 -5.30 -15.83 2.39
CA THR A 11 -6.73 -16.04 2.57
C THR A 11 -7.50 -14.93 1.86
N PRO A 12 -8.79 -15.13 1.54
CA PRO A 12 -9.60 -14.05 0.97
C PRO A 12 -9.64 -12.80 1.84
N THR A 13 -9.63 -12.98 3.17
CA THR A 13 -9.60 -11.86 4.09
C THR A 13 -8.30 -11.07 3.96
N GLU A 14 -7.17 -11.76 3.90
CA GLU A 14 -5.89 -11.09 3.72
C GLU A 14 -5.85 -10.32 2.41
N ILE A 15 -6.34 -10.93 1.34
CA ILE A 15 -6.38 -10.28 0.03
C ILE A 15 -7.20 -9.00 0.09
N LEU A 16 -8.36 -9.05 0.74
CA LEU A 16 -9.21 -7.88 0.86
C LEU A 16 -8.48 -6.73 1.56
N TYR A 17 -7.80 -7.01 2.65
CA TYR A 17 -7.12 -5.96 3.41
C TYR A 17 -5.86 -5.46 2.70
N ILE A 18 -5.21 -6.32 1.91
CA ILE A 18 -4.11 -5.87 1.06
C ILE A 18 -4.62 -4.85 0.04
N GLU A 19 -5.81 -5.07 -0.51
CA GLU A 19 -6.39 -4.11 -1.46
C GLU A 19 -6.69 -2.77 -0.79
N VAL A 20 -7.07 -2.79 0.49
CA VAL A 20 -7.26 -1.55 1.24
C VAL A 20 -5.93 -0.77 1.33
N ILE A 21 -4.84 -1.47 1.59
CA ILE A 21 -3.52 -0.84 1.67
C ILE A 21 -3.11 -0.27 0.31
N LYS A 22 -3.33 -1.03 -0.77
CA LYS A 22 -3.03 -0.55 -2.13
C LYS A 22 -3.81 0.72 -2.45
N LYS A 23 -5.07 0.75 -2.08
CA LYS A 23 -5.92 1.91 -2.33
C LYS A 23 -5.38 3.13 -1.58
N ALA A 24 -4.95 2.93 -0.33
CA ALA A 24 -4.39 4.01 0.45
C ALA A 24 -3.11 4.56 -0.18
N PHE A 25 -2.26 3.69 -0.72
CA PHE A 25 -1.06 4.13 -1.43
C PHE A 25 -1.45 4.95 -2.66
N THR A 26 -2.39 4.45 -3.45
CA THR A 26 -2.85 5.13 -4.66
C THR A 26 -3.38 6.52 -4.32
N ASP A 27 -4.16 6.62 -3.26
CA ASP A 27 -4.71 7.90 -2.83
C ASP A 27 -3.63 8.83 -2.30
N ALA A 28 -2.68 8.29 -1.53
CA ALA A 28 -1.61 9.12 -0.96
C ALA A 28 -0.69 9.69 -2.04
N PHE A 29 -0.49 8.96 -3.13
CA PHE A 29 0.31 9.44 -4.25
C PHE A 29 -0.50 10.27 -5.24
N ALA A 30 -1.82 10.33 -5.05
CA ALA A 30 -2.73 11.09 -5.91
C ALA A 30 -2.66 10.63 -7.37
N ILE A 31 -2.54 9.33 -7.59
CA ILE A 31 -2.46 8.76 -8.93
C ILE A 31 -3.70 7.96 -9.31
N GLY A 32 -4.67 7.88 -8.42
CA GLY A 32 -5.91 7.19 -8.71
C GLY A 32 -6.93 8.11 -9.35
N THR A 33 -8.05 7.55 -9.75
CA THR A 33 -9.16 8.32 -10.28
C THR A 33 -9.97 8.84 -9.12
N VAL A 34 -10.11 10.16 -9.05
CA VAL A 34 -10.92 10.81 -8.04
C VAL A 34 -11.97 11.60 -8.77
N SER A 35 -13.23 11.47 -8.34
CA SER A 35 -14.28 12.13 -9.07
C SER A 35 -14.24 13.63 -8.79
N ASP A 36 -15.15 14.17 -8.07
CA ASP A 36 -15.29 15.58 -8.00
C ASP A 36 -14.64 16.24 -6.86
N TYR A 37 -14.27 15.55 -5.87
CA TYR A 37 -13.72 16.15 -4.71
C TYR A 37 -12.31 16.41 -4.89
N SER A 38 -11.84 17.36 -4.21
CA SER A 38 -10.48 17.71 -4.35
C SER A 38 -9.63 16.51 -4.02
N GLN A 39 -8.81 16.15 -4.98
CA GLN A 39 -7.84 15.10 -4.84
C GLN A 39 -6.93 15.36 -3.64
N SER A 40 -6.75 16.62 -3.28
CA SER A 40 -5.93 16.99 -2.13
C SER A 40 -6.52 16.51 -0.81
N VAL A 41 -7.86 16.48 -0.69
CA VAL A 41 -8.49 15.99 0.53
C VAL A 41 -8.27 14.49 0.67
N VAL A 42 -8.51 13.75 -0.42
CA VAL A 42 -8.30 12.30 -0.44
C VAL A 42 -6.85 11.98 -0.13
N GLN A 43 -5.93 12.70 -0.75
CA GLN A 43 -4.50 12.49 -0.55
C GLN A 43 -4.10 12.76 0.90
N SER A 44 -4.60 13.84 1.47
CA SER A 44 -4.28 14.20 2.84
C SER A 44 -4.79 13.16 3.83
N GLN A 45 -6.00 12.65 3.60
CA GLN A 45 -6.56 11.63 4.46
C GLN A 45 -5.74 10.34 4.39
N ALA A 46 -5.36 9.93 3.18
CA ALA A 46 -4.58 8.71 3.01
C ALA A 46 -3.22 8.84 3.68
N LYS A 47 -2.56 9.99 3.53
CA LYS A 47 -1.26 10.22 4.17
C LYS A 47 -1.35 10.18 5.69
N SER A 48 -2.44 10.74 6.25
CA SER A 48 -2.64 10.71 7.68
C SER A 48 -2.88 9.29 8.18
N TRP A 49 -3.55 8.48 7.37
CA TRP A 49 -3.86 7.11 7.74
C TRP A 49 -2.61 6.22 7.72
N LEU A 50 -1.70 6.46 6.77
CA LEU A 50 -0.47 5.70 6.63
C LEU A 50 0.53 6.12 7.71
N ASN A 51 0.26 5.68 8.92
CA ASN A 51 1.01 6.11 10.10
C ASN A 51 1.03 4.98 11.11
N ILE A 52 2.22 4.65 11.61
CA ILE A 52 2.37 3.54 12.55
C ILE A 52 1.62 3.74 13.87
N HIS A 53 1.20 4.97 14.15
CA HIS A 53 0.43 5.25 15.35
C HIS A 53 -1.07 5.26 15.10
N ASN A 54 -1.50 5.08 13.87
CA ASN A 54 -2.93 5.05 13.53
C ASN A 54 -3.46 3.66 13.82
N LYS A 55 -4.44 3.58 14.72
CA LYS A 55 -4.97 2.30 15.16
C LYS A 55 -5.64 1.52 14.04
N ASP A 56 -6.37 2.22 13.18
CA ASP A 56 -7.05 1.57 12.07
C ASP A 56 -6.04 1.00 11.07
N PHE A 57 -4.99 1.76 10.77
CA PHE A 57 -3.93 1.29 9.89
C PHE A 57 -3.27 0.04 10.46
N LYS A 58 -2.97 0.05 11.76
CA LYS A 58 -2.35 -1.11 12.40
C LYS A 58 -3.24 -2.34 12.33
N LEU A 59 -4.53 -2.15 12.56
CA LEU A 59 -5.46 -3.26 12.49
C LEU A 59 -5.55 -3.82 11.06
N ILE A 60 -5.63 -2.94 10.07
CA ILE A 60 -5.68 -3.37 8.67
C ILE A 60 -4.42 -4.15 8.29
N CYS A 61 -3.25 -3.68 8.72
CA CYS A 61 -2.00 -4.40 8.45
C CYS A 61 -2.02 -5.79 9.08
N GLU A 62 -2.49 -5.88 10.31
CA GLU A 62 -2.59 -7.16 10.99
C GLU A 62 -3.50 -8.12 10.23
N GLN A 63 -4.66 -7.64 9.79
CA GLN A 63 -5.60 -8.45 9.03
C GLN A 63 -5.04 -8.83 7.66
N ALA A 64 -4.18 -8.00 7.11
CA ALA A 64 -3.52 -8.30 5.83
C ALA A 64 -2.35 -9.25 5.99
N GLY A 65 -1.94 -9.53 7.21
CA GLY A 65 -0.83 -10.45 7.47
C GLY A 65 0.54 -9.79 7.37
N THR A 66 0.63 -8.51 7.68
CA THR A 66 1.91 -7.79 7.57
C THR A 66 2.10 -6.85 8.75
N GLU A 67 3.31 -6.31 8.85
CA GLU A 67 3.66 -5.39 9.92
C GLU A 67 3.51 -3.94 9.47
N PRO A 68 2.95 -3.06 10.31
CA PRO A 68 2.80 -1.65 9.93
C PRO A 68 4.11 -0.99 9.54
N GLU A 69 5.19 -1.27 10.26
CA GLU A 69 6.49 -0.66 9.97
C GLU A 69 7.00 -1.06 8.60
N TYR A 70 6.75 -2.31 8.20
CA TYR A 70 7.17 -2.79 6.89
C TYR A 70 6.43 -2.04 5.78
N ILE A 71 5.12 -1.85 5.96
CA ILE A 71 4.31 -1.13 4.98
C ILE A 71 4.76 0.33 4.86
N ILE A 72 5.05 0.97 5.98
CA ILE A 72 5.52 2.35 5.96
C ILE A 72 6.87 2.46 5.24
N LYS A 73 7.77 1.49 5.46
CA LYS A 73 9.05 1.49 4.73
C LYS A 73 8.86 1.33 3.23
N LEU A 74 7.92 0.48 2.83
CA LEU A 74 7.62 0.33 1.40
C LEU A 74 7.08 1.64 0.83
N TYR A 75 6.18 2.29 1.56
CA TYR A 75 5.61 3.56 1.14
C TYR A 75 6.70 4.63 1.00
N GLU A 76 7.56 4.75 1.99
CA GLU A 76 8.64 5.75 1.97
C GLU A 76 9.60 5.51 0.82
N LYS A 77 9.92 4.26 0.53
CA LYS A 77 10.80 3.92 -0.57
C LYS A 77 10.18 4.32 -1.91
N LEU A 78 8.92 3.99 -2.10
CA LEU A 78 8.21 4.38 -3.32
C LEU A 78 8.12 5.90 -3.44
N GLN A 79 7.83 6.56 -2.32
CA GLN A 79 7.71 8.02 -2.30
C GLN A 79 9.04 8.67 -2.68
N TYR A 80 10.14 8.21 -2.10
CA TYR A 80 11.44 8.75 -2.43
C TYR A 80 11.77 8.56 -3.91
N ASN A 81 11.56 7.34 -4.41
CA ASN A 81 11.88 7.04 -5.81
C ASN A 81 11.01 7.83 -6.78
N TYR A 82 9.76 8.01 -6.45
CA TYR A 82 8.84 8.75 -7.32
C TYR A 82 9.15 10.25 -7.29
N ASN A 83 9.35 10.80 -6.10
CA ASN A 83 9.61 12.23 -5.96
C ASN A 83 10.96 12.64 -6.53
N SER A 84 11.94 11.73 -6.51
CA SER A 84 13.26 12.03 -7.06
C SER A 84 13.37 11.75 -8.56
N GLY A 85 12.28 11.27 -9.17
CA GLY A 85 12.28 11.01 -10.59
C GLY A 85 12.91 9.69 -11.00
N LYS A 86 13.20 8.82 -10.04
CA LYS A 86 13.81 7.52 -10.36
C LYS A 86 12.82 6.56 -10.98
N ILE A 87 11.54 6.72 -10.68
CA ILE A 87 10.51 5.89 -11.30
C ILE A 87 9.42 6.81 -11.86
N THR A 88 8.76 6.31 -12.91
CA THR A 88 7.66 7.03 -13.54
C THR A 88 6.36 6.73 -12.79
N LYS A 89 5.32 7.47 -13.14
CA LYS A 89 3.98 7.21 -12.59
C LYS A 89 3.54 5.78 -12.90
N GLU A 90 3.83 5.28 -14.09
CA GLU A 90 3.44 3.92 -14.47
C GLU A 90 4.20 2.89 -13.64
N GLN A 91 5.48 3.13 -13.40
CA GLN A 91 6.28 2.24 -12.57
C GLN A 91 5.79 2.26 -11.13
N LEU A 92 5.36 3.43 -10.64
CA LEU A 92 4.79 3.55 -9.31
C LEU A 92 3.50 2.74 -9.21
N LYS A 93 2.62 2.85 -10.21
CA LYS A 93 1.39 2.08 -10.24
C LYS A 93 1.67 0.58 -10.23
N PHE A 94 2.67 0.16 -11.00
CA PHE A 94 3.07 -1.23 -11.05
C PHE A 94 3.55 -1.70 -9.69
N GLY A 95 4.39 -0.89 -9.03
CA GLY A 95 4.91 -1.24 -7.71
C GLY A 95 3.79 -1.41 -6.68
N ILE A 96 2.79 -0.53 -6.73
CA ILE A 96 1.66 -0.63 -5.83
C ILE A 96 0.85 -1.90 -6.12
N SER A 97 0.64 -2.21 -7.39
CA SER A 97 -0.15 -3.39 -7.76
C SER A 97 0.51 -4.68 -7.31
N ARG A 98 1.82 -4.64 -7.06
CA ARG A 98 2.55 -5.83 -6.64
C ARG A 98 2.80 -5.89 -5.13
N LEU A 99 2.13 -5.04 -4.36
CA LEU A 99 2.29 -5.08 -2.91
C LEU A 99 1.91 -6.44 -2.34
N ASP A 100 0.95 -7.13 -2.94
CA ASP A 100 0.55 -8.44 -2.49
C ASP A 100 1.69 -9.46 -2.61
N LYS A 101 2.67 -9.22 -3.48
CA LYS A 101 3.82 -10.10 -3.61
C LYS A 101 4.87 -9.83 -2.53
N LYS A 102 4.78 -8.68 -1.87
CA LYS A 102 5.73 -8.29 -0.83
C LYS A 102 5.17 -8.49 0.57
N ILE A 103 3.89 -8.77 0.67
CA ILE A 103 3.21 -9.04 1.92
C ILE A 103 2.98 -10.57 2.07
#